data_b409ff387eda0ea3e2fb8ba9b20f4f74
#
_entry.id   b409ff387eda0ea3e2fb8ba9b20f4f74
#
_cell.length_a   1.000
_cell.length_b   1.000
_cell.length_c   1.000
_cell.angle_alpha   90.00
_cell.angle_beta   90.00
_cell.angle_gamma   90.00
#
_symmetry.space_group_name_H-M   'P 1'
#
loop_
_entity.id
_entity.type
_entity.pdbx_description
1 polymer ?
#
loop_
_entity_poly.entity_id
_entity_poly.type
_entity_poly.pdbx_seq_one_letter_code
_entity_poly.pdbx_strand_id
1 'polypeptide(L)' 'MCLAVPMKITRIDGFAATCEAKGIAREVSLFMLQGEPLDVGDHVLIHVGYAIQKVSEDEARSAWELFDEILEHA' A
#
# COMPACT_ATOMS: atom_id res chain seq x y z
N MET A 1 -16.18 7.53 -3.20
CA MET A 1 -14.87 7.94 -3.71
C MET A 1 -13.83 6.90 -3.36
N CYS A 2 -13.12 6.44 -4.36
CA CYS A 2 -12.12 5.41 -4.15
C CYS A 2 -10.78 6.07 -3.84
N LEU A 3 -10.21 5.73 -2.71
CA LEU A 3 -8.93 6.26 -2.29
C LEU A 3 -7.88 5.17 -2.35
N ALA A 4 -6.80 5.41 -3.06
CA ALA A 4 -5.67 4.51 -3.03
C ALA A 4 -4.81 4.86 -1.82
N VAL A 5 -4.46 3.85 -1.04
CA VAL A 5 -3.74 4.02 0.22
C VAL A 5 -2.40 3.30 0.13
N PRO A 6 -1.28 3.97 0.42
CA PRO A 6 0.01 3.30 0.42
C PRO A 6 0.18 2.41 1.64
N MET A 7 0.63 1.19 1.42
CA MET A 7 0.90 0.23 2.48
C MET A 7 2.22 -0.46 2.21
N LYS A 8 2.85 -0.94 3.27
CA LYS A 8 4.13 -1.63 3.18
C LYS A 8 3.90 -3.13 3.11
N ILE A 9 4.54 -3.78 2.16
CA ILE A 9 4.47 -5.23 2.02
C ILE A 9 5.26 -5.89 3.16
N THR A 10 4.60 -6.75 3.93
CA THR A 10 5.23 -7.50 5.00
C THR A 10 5.40 -8.98 4.69
N ARG A 11 4.63 -9.49 3.72
CA ARG A 11 4.70 -10.88 3.31
C ARG A 11 4.21 -11.02 1.87
N ILE A 12 4.85 -11.88 1.10
CA ILE A 12 4.45 -12.18 -0.28
C ILE A 12 4.29 -13.69 -0.43
N ASP A 13 3.19 -14.10 -1.05
CA ASP A 13 2.90 -15.49 -1.36
C ASP A 13 2.24 -15.54 -2.74
N GLY A 14 3.06 -15.76 -3.78
CA GLY A 14 2.56 -15.72 -5.16
C GLY A 14 2.04 -14.34 -5.53
N PHE A 15 0.78 -14.27 -5.94
CA PHE A 15 0.10 -13.00 -6.26
C PHE A 15 -0.63 -12.41 -5.07
N ALA A 16 -0.50 -13.00 -3.90
CA ALA A 16 -1.08 -12.48 -2.67
C ALA A 16 0.02 -11.86 -1.82
N ALA A 17 -0.31 -10.80 -1.13
CA ALA A 17 0.63 -10.15 -0.21
C ALA A 17 -0.13 -9.67 1.01
N THR A 18 0.58 -9.63 2.14
CA THR A 18 0.08 -8.94 3.32
C THR A 18 0.75 -7.60 3.37
N CYS A 19 -0.04 -6.56 3.47
CA CYS A 19 0.46 -5.19 3.56
C CYS A 19 -0.02 -4.56 4.85
N GLU A 20 0.79 -3.66 5.39
CA GLU A 20 0.53 -3.03 6.67
C GLU A 20 0.70 -1.52 6.59
N ALA A 21 -0.16 -0.81 7.29
CA ALA A 21 -0.03 0.63 7.52
C ALA A 21 -0.78 0.98 8.79
N LYS A 22 -0.20 1.84 9.62
CA LYS A 22 -0.83 2.35 10.84
C LYS A 22 -1.33 1.22 11.76
N GLY A 23 -0.59 0.11 11.83
CA GLY A 23 -0.95 -1.02 12.68
C GLY A 23 -2.05 -1.91 12.13
N ILE A 24 -2.51 -1.65 10.92
CA ILE A 24 -3.55 -2.44 10.27
C ILE A 24 -2.92 -3.27 9.15
N ALA A 25 -3.17 -4.57 9.17
CA ALA A 25 -2.69 -5.47 8.12
C ALA A 25 -3.86 -5.90 7.24
N ARG A 26 -3.60 -5.98 5.93
CA ARG A 26 -4.59 -6.40 4.95
C ARG A 26 -3.94 -7.34 3.94
N GLU A 27 -4.71 -8.30 3.48
CA GLU A 27 -4.30 -9.14 2.37
C GLU A 27 -4.70 -8.45 1.06
N VAL A 28 -3.76 -8.36 0.13
CA VAL A 28 -3.99 -7.68 -1.13
C VAL A 28 -3.53 -8.56 -2.28
N SER A 29 -4.09 -8.30 -3.47
CA SER A 29 -3.70 -8.99 -4.69
C SER A 29 -2.61 -8.20 -5.41
N LEU A 30 -1.55 -8.89 -5.83
CA LEU A 30 -0.48 -8.30 -6.63
C LEU A 30 -0.70 -8.56 -8.13
N PHE A 31 -1.88 -9.06 -8.49
CA PHE A 31 -2.15 -9.47 -9.86
C PHE A 31 -1.98 -8.33 -10.88
N MET A 32 -2.34 -7.10 -10.48
CA MET A 32 -2.23 -5.93 -11.35
C MET A 32 -0.78 -5.47 -11.54
N LEU A 33 0.14 -5.96 -10.73
CA LEU A 33 1.57 -5.60 -10.80
C LEU A 33 2.43 -6.76 -11.26
N GLN A 34 1.88 -7.62 -12.11
CA GLN A 34 2.65 -8.72 -12.70
C GLN A 34 3.82 -8.16 -13.50
N GLY A 35 4.99 -8.74 -13.32
CA GLY A 35 6.20 -8.28 -13.98
C GLY A 35 6.93 -7.16 -13.27
N GLU A 36 6.32 -6.57 -12.25
CA GLU A 36 6.96 -5.56 -11.41
C GLU A 36 7.76 -6.27 -10.32
N PRO A 37 9.06 -5.98 -10.15
CA PRO A 37 9.82 -6.62 -9.07
C PRO A 37 9.40 -6.03 -7.72
N LEU A 38 8.72 -6.85 -6.92
CA LEU A 38 8.26 -6.47 -5.59
C LEU A 38 8.90 -7.35 -4.53
N ASP A 39 9.32 -6.73 -3.44
CA ASP A 39 9.90 -7.41 -2.29
C ASP A 39 9.23 -6.99 -1.00
N VAL A 40 9.40 -7.81 0.03
CA VAL A 40 9.00 -7.43 1.38
C VAL A 40 9.75 -6.14 1.75
N GLY A 41 9.03 -5.18 2.29
CA GLY A 41 9.56 -3.85 2.60
C GLY A 41 9.19 -2.79 1.57
N ASP A 42 8.75 -3.19 0.39
CA ASP A 42 8.31 -2.24 -0.63
C ASP A 42 6.96 -1.65 -0.27
N HIS A 43 6.72 -0.43 -0.74
CA HIS A 43 5.45 0.26 -0.55
C HIS A 43 4.66 0.23 -1.85
N VAL A 44 3.37 -0.07 -1.74
CA VAL A 44 2.47 -0.11 -2.88
C VAL A 44 1.19 0.62 -2.55
N LEU A 45 0.55 1.18 -3.57
CA LEU A 45 -0.77 1.79 -3.44
C LEU A 45 -1.82 0.69 -3.52
N ILE A 46 -2.71 0.65 -2.54
CA ILE A 46 -3.79 -0.33 -2.46
C ILE A 46 -5.11 0.35 -2.79
N HIS A 47 -5.84 -0.24 -3.73
CA HIS A 47 -7.15 0.26 -4.15
C HIS A 47 -8.10 -0.93 -4.25
N VAL A 48 -9.13 -0.95 -3.42
CA VAL A 48 -10.15 -2.00 -3.39
C VAL A 48 -9.52 -3.41 -3.30
N GLY A 49 -8.50 -3.54 -2.45
CA GLY A 49 -7.85 -4.83 -2.23
C GLY A 49 -6.80 -5.23 -3.26
N TYR A 50 -6.50 -4.34 -4.23
CA TYR A 50 -5.48 -4.60 -5.25
C TYR A 50 -4.33 -3.62 -5.11
N ALA A 51 -3.10 -4.12 -5.22
CA ALA A 51 -1.94 -3.27 -5.35
C ALA A 51 -1.88 -2.78 -6.80
N ILE A 52 -1.89 -1.48 -7.00
CA ILE A 52 -1.98 -0.89 -8.34
C ILE A 52 -0.72 -0.17 -8.80
N GLN A 53 0.16 0.18 -7.86
CA GLN A 53 1.37 0.92 -8.19
C GLN A 53 2.39 0.77 -7.07
N LYS A 54 3.66 0.61 -7.46
CA LYS A 54 4.77 0.67 -6.51
C LYS A 54 5.12 2.13 -6.27
N VAL A 55 5.31 2.50 -5.01
CA VAL A 55 5.67 3.87 -4.64
C VAL A 55 6.92 3.84 -3.77
N SER A 56 7.62 4.97 -3.70
CA SER A 56 8.78 5.09 -2.83
C SER A 56 8.34 5.22 -1.37
N GLU A 57 9.25 4.94 -0.46
CA GLU A 57 9.01 5.13 0.96
C GLU A 57 8.65 6.60 1.27
N ASP A 58 9.35 7.54 0.61
CA ASP A 58 9.07 8.97 0.80
C ASP A 58 7.67 9.35 0.32
N GLU A 59 7.25 8.82 -0.83
CA GLU A 59 5.91 9.05 -1.33
C GLU A 59 4.84 8.49 -0.40
N ALA A 60 5.07 7.27 0.12
CA ALA A 60 4.15 6.66 1.06
C ALA A 60 4.04 7.48 2.35
N ARG A 61 5.17 7.92 2.87
CA ARG A 61 5.20 8.73 4.08
C ARG A 61 4.47 10.05 3.89
N SER A 62 4.72 10.74 2.77
CA SER A 62 4.07 12.02 2.48
C SER A 62 2.56 11.86 2.36
N ALA A 63 2.10 10.78 1.72
CA ALA A 63 0.67 10.51 1.59
C ALA A 63 0.03 10.27 2.97
N TRP A 64 0.70 9.53 3.85
CA TRP A 64 0.17 9.29 5.19
C TRP A 64 0.16 10.54 6.06
N GLU A 65 1.17 11.39 5.92
CA GLU A 65 1.18 12.68 6.60
C GLU A 65 -0.02 13.53 6.20
N LEU A 66 -0.33 13.53 4.91
CA LEU A 66 -1.49 14.27 4.39
C LEU A 66 -2.81 13.67 4.91
N PHE A 67 -2.94 12.35 4.90
CA PHE A 67 -4.13 11.69 5.45
C PHE A 67 -4.33 11.99 6.92
N ASP A 68 -3.25 11.93 7.70
CA ASP A 68 -3.31 12.23 9.13
C ASP A 68 -3.76 13.68 9.36
N GLU A 69 -3.27 14.60 8.56
CA GLU A 69 -3.66 16.01 8.64
C GLU A 69 -5.14 16.20 8.32
N ILE A 70 -5.63 15.54 7.28
CA ILE A 70 -7.04 15.59 6.90
C ILE A 70 -7.91 15.03 8.03
N LEU A 71 -7.54 13.90 8.61
CA LEU A 71 -8.29 13.30 9.70
C LEU A 71 -8.30 14.17 10.96
N GLU A 72 -7.20 14.86 11.20
CA GLU A 72 -7.08 15.76 12.36
C GLU A 72 -8.01 16.97 12.26
N HIS A 73 -8.27 17.41 11.03
CA HIS A 73 -9.11 18.59 10.76
C HIS A 73 -10.52 18.23 10.27
N ALA A 74 -10.87 16.97 10.24
CA ALA A 74 -12.16 16.52 9.75
C ALA A 74 -13.28 16.74 10.78
#